data_e931bb1ca7996b2e49ce1a14651ec4bb
#
_entry.id   e931bb1ca7996b2e49ce1a14651ec4bb
#
_cell.length_a   1.000
_cell.length_b   1.000
_cell.length_c   1.000
_cell.angle_alpha   90.00
_cell.angle_beta   90.00
_cell.angle_gamma   90.00
#
_symmetry.space_group_name_H-M   'P 1'
#
loop_
_entity.id
_entity.type
_entity.pdbx_description
1 polymer ?
#
loop_
_entity_poly.entity_id
_entity_poly.type
_entity_poly.pdbx_seq_one_letter_code
_entity_poly.pdbx_strand_id
1 'polypeptide(L)'
;LAAGEGECADLRAIPQASADFQFGAQRLAISIPQAAIDLPARGYVPPDMWDEGITAAMLNYSLSGANSRARSGAGTRSDSQYANLRPGINVGPWRLRNYTTWSRDASGQDKWDNVYTLMQRAIIPLQAQLTLGDSSASADVFDSMPFRGVQLASDDDMLPDSLKGYAPVVRGIARTNAQVVVRQNGYQIYQSYVAPGAFEIADMYPTGGAGDLDVTIVEADGSEQHFTLPYASLPVLQREGRLKYALTAGQYRSYNRSVEKTPFGQLTGIYGLPHGITLYGGVQGADKYQSAALGVGKNMGDLGAVSADVTQGWSTPEHAAKTNGQSWRARYSKNFINTGTNFSIAGYRYSTRGYYGMQDVLDSYGDSSALHDRRRNRAELTMSQTLGDNLGALTLSAAREDYWNDGKSMASWSVGYSNYWHNISYGLTWTYSKNVRSASETRDSQKNADHDQLL
;
A
#
# COMPACT_ATOMS: atom_id res chain seq x y z
N LEU A 1 -4.14 9.64 -35.64
CA LEU A 1 -3.73 9.99 -37.01
C LEU A 1 -4.09 11.45 -37.27
N ALA A 2 -3.10 12.30 -37.58
CA ALA A 2 -3.40 13.65 -38.05
C ALA A 2 -4.19 13.56 -39.36
N ALA A 3 -5.35 14.19 -39.40
CA ALA A 3 -6.07 14.37 -40.65
C ALA A 3 -5.28 15.36 -41.49
N GLY A 4 -4.79 14.91 -42.66
CA GLY A 4 -4.27 15.79 -43.65
C GLY A 4 -5.38 16.61 -44.32
N GLU A 5 -5.06 17.63 -45.13
CA GLU A 5 -6.04 18.38 -45.88
C GLU A 5 -6.89 17.42 -46.73
N GLY A 6 -8.17 17.24 -46.34
CA GLY A 6 -9.11 16.43 -47.11
C GLY A 6 -9.54 15.11 -46.46
N GLU A 7 -9.61 14.99 -45.15
CA GLU A 7 -10.13 13.82 -44.40
C GLU A 7 -9.39 12.48 -44.62
N CYS A 8 -8.19 12.49 -45.21
CA CYS A 8 -7.37 11.30 -45.39
C CYS A 8 -6.33 11.16 -44.27
N ALA A 9 -6.21 9.95 -43.71
CA ALA A 9 -5.19 9.63 -42.73
C ALA A 9 -3.80 9.51 -43.41
N ASP A 10 -2.81 10.22 -42.94
CA ASP A 10 -1.42 10.13 -43.44
C ASP A 10 -0.62 9.09 -42.59
N LEU A 11 -0.45 7.90 -43.15
CA LEU A 11 0.34 6.83 -42.53
C LEU A 11 1.84 7.12 -42.48
N ARG A 12 2.35 8.07 -43.29
CA ARG A 12 3.78 8.42 -43.30
C ARG A 12 4.21 9.13 -42.02
N ALA A 13 3.25 9.67 -41.26
CA ALA A 13 3.51 10.24 -39.97
C ALA A 13 3.89 9.20 -38.89
N ILE A 14 3.65 7.92 -39.16
CA ILE A 14 3.96 6.81 -38.25
C ILE A 14 5.18 6.06 -38.81
N PRO A 15 6.30 6.03 -38.08
CA PRO A 15 7.49 5.27 -38.50
C PRO A 15 7.14 3.79 -38.70
N GLN A 16 7.60 3.21 -39.82
CA GLN A 16 7.43 1.81 -40.20
C GLN A 16 5.97 1.37 -40.42
N ALA A 17 5.01 2.27 -40.44
CA ALA A 17 3.66 1.96 -40.91
C ALA A 17 3.66 1.73 -42.41
N SER A 18 2.86 0.77 -42.88
CA SER A 18 2.72 0.43 -44.29
C SER A 18 1.28 0.14 -44.67
N ALA A 19 0.93 0.43 -45.91
CA ALA A 19 -0.35 0.06 -46.48
C ALA A 19 -0.09 -0.61 -47.83
N ASP A 20 -0.65 -1.80 -48.01
CA ASP A 20 -0.56 -2.58 -49.25
C ASP A 20 -1.96 -2.86 -49.80
N PHE A 21 -2.23 -2.38 -51.01
CA PHE A 21 -3.51 -2.60 -51.66
C PHE A 21 -3.40 -3.78 -52.59
N GLN A 22 -4.06 -4.87 -52.26
CA GLN A 22 -4.14 -6.08 -53.06
C GLN A 22 -5.33 -5.96 -54.00
N PHE A 23 -5.10 -5.45 -55.20
CA PHE A 23 -6.15 -5.14 -56.18
C PHE A 23 -6.98 -6.37 -56.58
N GLY A 24 -6.35 -7.53 -56.77
CA GLY A 24 -7.03 -8.75 -57.14
C GLY A 24 -7.99 -9.29 -56.08
N ALA A 25 -7.71 -9.02 -54.84
CA ALA A 25 -8.54 -9.40 -53.68
C ALA A 25 -9.42 -8.24 -53.17
N GLN A 26 -9.30 -7.05 -53.76
CA GLN A 26 -9.93 -5.81 -53.28
C GLN A 26 -9.73 -5.56 -51.80
N ARG A 27 -8.52 -5.83 -51.30
CA ARG A 27 -8.18 -5.77 -49.88
C ARG A 27 -7.04 -4.78 -49.61
N LEU A 28 -7.23 -3.89 -48.67
CA LEU A 28 -6.19 -3.00 -48.16
C LEU A 28 -5.62 -3.62 -46.85
N ALA A 29 -4.37 -3.98 -46.88
CA ALA A 29 -3.63 -4.44 -45.69
C ALA A 29 -2.84 -3.26 -45.10
N ILE A 30 -3.15 -2.91 -43.87
CA ILE A 30 -2.46 -1.84 -43.12
C ILE A 30 -1.68 -2.48 -42.00
N SER A 31 -0.40 -2.15 -41.91
CA SER A 31 0.48 -2.57 -40.81
C SER A 31 0.94 -1.34 -40.04
N ILE A 32 0.69 -1.33 -38.75
CA ILE A 32 1.10 -0.25 -37.84
C ILE A 32 1.86 -0.88 -36.68
N PRO A 33 3.05 -0.37 -36.32
CA PRO A 33 3.77 -0.84 -35.11
C PRO A 33 2.90 -0.73 -33.88
N GLN A 34 2.94 -1.72 -33.03
CA GLN A 34 2.09 -1.80 -31.84
C GLN A 34 2.25 -0.58 -30.90
N ALA A 35 3.49 -0.05 -30.76
CA ALA A 35 3.75 1.12 -29.93
C ALA A 35 3.08 2.41 -30.44
N ALA A 36 2.67 2.46 -31.71
CA ALA A 36 1.97 3.60 -32.31
C ALA A 36 0.44 3.47 -32.24
N ILE A 37 -0.07 2.36 -31.73
CA ILE A 37 -1.50 2.10 -31.57
C ILE A 37 -1.90 2.47 -30.13
N ASP A 38 -2.87 3.35 -30.01
CA ASP A 38 -3.49 3.67 -28.73
C ASP A 38 -4.51 2.59 -28.36
N LEU A 39 -4.04 1.55 -27.68
CA LEU A 39 -4.88 0.48 -27.17
C LEU A 39 -5.15 0.69 -25.68
N PRO A 40 -6.41 0.53 -25.23
CA PRO A 40 -6.69 0.52 -23.79
C PRO A 40 -6.01 -0.68 -23.15
N ALA A 41 -5.65 -0.55 -21.87
CA ALA A 41 -5.11 -1.64 -21.08
C ALA A 41 -6.10 -2.82 -21.02
N ARG A 42 -5.58 -4.03 -20.91
CA ARG A 42 -6.41 -5.24 -20.80
C ARG A 42 -7.32 -5.17 -19.59
N GLY A 43 -8.60 -5.50 -19.79
CA GLY A 43 -9.61 -5.40 -18.74
C GLY A 43 -10.13 -4.00 -18.50
N TYR A 44 -9.72 -3.02 -19.30
CA TYR A 44 -10.26 -1.66 -19.23
C TYR A 44 -11.77 -1.65 -19.51
N VAL A 45 -12.51 -1.00 -18.60
CA VAL A 45 -13.93 -0.73 -18.76
C VAL A 45 -14.12 0.78 -18.85
N PRO A 46 -14.71 1.30 -19.95
CA PRO A 46 -14.97 2.73 -20.07
C PRO A 46 -15.85 3.25 -18.93
N PRO A 47 -15.62 4.48 -18.44
CA PRO A 47 -16.40 5.04 -17.33
C PRO A 47 -17.91 5.14 -17.58
N ASP A 48 -18.34 5.24 -18.81
CA ASP A 48 -19.76 5.27 -19.19
C ASP A 48 -20.48 3.92 -18.96
N MET A 49 -19.71 2.84 -18.84
CA MET A 49 -20.21 1.51 -18.49
C MET A 49 -20.18 1.21 -16.99
N TRP A 50 -19.67 2.13 -16.17
CA TRP A 50 -19.62 1.92 -14.73
C TRP A 50 -21.00 2.13 -14.12
N ASP A 51 -21.35 1.24 -13.20
CA ASP A 51 -22.62 1.27 -12.47
C ASP A 51 -22.41 1.87 -11.08
N GLU A 52 -23.09 2.96 -10.79
CA GLU A 52 -23.09 3.58 -9.47
C GLU A 52 -23.99 2.84 -8.46
N GLY A 53 -24.71 1.84 -8.90
CA GLY A 53 -25.65 1.09 -8.09
C GLY A 53 -26.98 1.84 -7.87
N ILE A 54 -27.79 1.31 -6.99
CA ILE A 54 -29.11 1.83 -6.66
C ILE A 54 -29.06 2.71 -5.41
N THR A 55 -30.04 3.60 -5.27
CA THR A 55 -30.31 4.26 -4.00
C THR A 55 -30.74 3.20 -2.97
N ALA A 56 -30.00 3.08 -1.89
CA ALA A 56 -30.22 2.06 -0.89
C ALA A 56 -29.80 2.52 0.51
N ALA A 57 -30.44 1.96 1.51
CA ALA A 57 -30.00 2.04 2.89
C ALA A 57 -29.67 0.63 3.39
N MET A 58 -28.57 0.51 4.13
CA MET A 58 -28.07 -0.77 4.63
C MET A 58 -27.61 -0.66 6.07
N LEU A 59 -27.66 -1.77 6.79
CA LEU A 59 -27.12 -1.89 8.15
C LEU A 59 -26.42 -3.24 8.29
N ASN A 60 -25.10 -3.18 8.51
CA ASN A 60 -24.32 -4.32 8.97
C ASN A 60 -24.19 -4.22 10.48
N TYR A 61 -24.41 -5.33 11.18
CA TYR A 61 -24.34 -5.36 12.63
C TYR A 61 -23.67 -6.63 13.14
N SER A 62 -23.05 -6.51 14.31
CA SER A 62 -22.50 -7.64 15.06
C SER A 62 -22.81 -7.42 16.52
N LEU A 63 -23.41 -8.44 17.15
CA LEU A 63 -23.76 -8.43 18.57
C LEU A 63 -22.97 -9.54 19.27
N SER A 64 -22.37 -9.22 20.41
CA SER A 64 -21.69 -10.20 21.25
C SER A 64 -21.98 -9.96 22.72
N GLY A 65 -21.94 -11.02 23.52
CA GLY A 65 -22.15 -10.93 24.96
C GLY A 65 -21.31 -11.96 25.69
N ALA A 66 -20.88 -11.62 26.88
CA ALA A 66 -20.15 -12.51 27.75
C ALA A 66 -20.77 -12.51 29.15
N ASN A 67 -20.92 -13.70 29.72
CA ASN A 67 -21.37 -13.93 31.07
C ASN A 67 -20.28 -14.68 31.84
N SER A 68 -19.76 -14.08 32.86
CA SER A 68 -18.70 -14.65 33.67
C SER A 68 -19.21 -14.92 35.09
N ARG A 69 -19.00 -16.15 35.58
CA ARG A 69 -19.34 -16.55 36.93
C ARG A 69 -18.15 -17.24 37.61
N ALA A 70 -17.87 -16.85 38.81
CA ALA A 70 -16.89 -17.57 39.60
C ALA A 70 -17.42 -18.96 39.95
N ARG A 71 -16.61 -20.00 39.76
CA ARG A 71 -16.95 -21.38 40.13
C ARG A 71 -16.76 -21.66 41.61
N SER A 72 -15.91 -20.89 42.31
CA SER A 72 -15.65 -21.02 43.72
C SER A 72 -15.25 -19.67 44.31
N GLY A 73 -15.63 -19.41 45.56
CA GLY A 73 -15.35 -18.16 46.27
C GLY A 73 -16.44 -17.11 46.13
N ALA A 74 -16.22 -15.94 46.71
CA ALA A 74 -17.14 -14.80 46.72
C ALA A 74 -17.08 -13.96 45.42
N GLY A 75 -16.94 -14.60 44.28
CA GLY A 75 -16.88 -13.90 42.98
C GLY A 75 -18.24 -13.38 42.56
N THR A 76 -18.29 -12.15 42.12
CA THR A 76 -19.49 -11.53 41.56
C THR A 76 -19.72 -12.00 40.12
N ARG A 77 -20.97 -12.20 39.72
CA ARG A 77 -21.39 -12.38 38.34
C ARG A 77 -21.12 -11.10 37.57
N SER A 78 -20.51 -11.20 36.42
CA SER A 78 -20.34 -10.07 35.50
C SER A 78 -20.93 -10.40 34.14
N ASP A 79 -21.72 -9.48 33.63
CA ASP A 79 -22.28 -9.54 32.28
C ASP A 79 -21.75 -8.36 31.45
N SER A 80 -21.27 -8.61 30.26
CA SER A 80 -20.90 -7.56 29.32
C SER A 80 -21.55 -7.79 27.97
N GLN A 81 -21.91 -6.71 27.29
CA GLN A 81 -22.56 -6.74 25.99
C GLN A 81 -21.85 -5.76 25.07
N TYR A 82 -21.80 -6.10 23.79
CA TYR A 82 -21.11 -5.33 22.79
C TYR A 82 -21.84 -5.38 21.46
N ALA A 83 -22.00 -4.23 20.81
CA ALA A 83 -22.61 -4.11 19.50
C ALA A 83 -21.77 -3.25 18.57
N ASN A 84 -21.56 -3.74 17.35
CA ASN A 84 -21.00 -2.98 16.23
C ASN A 84 -22.08 -2.69 15.23
N LEU A 85 -22.28 -1.43 14.87
CA LEU A 85 -23.27 -0.98 13.91
C LEU A 85 -22.60 -0.24 12.78
N ARG A 86 -22.84 -0.66 11.55
CA ARG A 86 -22.32 -0.05 10.32
C ARG A 86 -23.45 0.31 9.37
N PRO A 87 -24.20 1.38 9.64
CA PRO A 87 -25.19 1.88 8.70
C PRO A 87 -24.55 2.52 7.48
N GLY A 88 -25.26 2.46 6.35
CA GLY A 88 -24.83 3.06 5.11
C GLY A 88 -26.01 3.51 4.27
N ILE A 89 -25.84 4.59 3.53
CA ILE A 89 -26.81 5.12 2.58
C ILE A 89 -26.10 5.44 1.27
N ASN A 90 -26.67 4.98 0.16
CA ASN A 90 -26.20 5.31 -1.19
C ASN A 90 -27.25 6.17 -1.87
N VAL A 91 -26.85 7.34 -2.36
CA VAL A 91 -27.67 8.27 -3.13
C VAL A 91 -26.87 8.79 -4.31
N GLY A 92 -27.21 8.38 -5.52
CA GLY A 92 -26.46 8.72 -6.70
C GLY A 92 -24.98 8.31 -6.58
N PRO A 93 -24.04 9.22 -6.87
CA PRO A 93 -22.61 8.93 -6.73
C PRO A 93 -22.10 8.93 -5.28
N TRP A 94 -22.93 9.38 -4.33
CA TRP A 94 -22.53 9.53 -2.94
C TRP A 94 -22.75 8.28 -2.13
N ARG A 95 -21.79 7.99 -1.23
CA ARG A 95 -21.80 6.89 -0.28
C ARG A 95 -21.61 7.44 1.12
N LEU A 96 -22.68 7.43 1.93
CA LEU A 96 -22.60 7.78 3.36
C LEU A 96 -22.32 6.52 4.15
N ARG A 97 -21.32 6.56 5.01
CA ARG A 97 -20.93 5.43 5.86
C ARG A 97 -20.70 5.90 7.29
N ASN A 98 -21.16 5.09 8.22
CA ASN A 98 -20.94 5.29 9.64
C ASN A 98 -20.49 3.99 10.30
N TYR A 99 -19.68 4.09 11.32
CA TYR A 99 -19.33 3.00 12.20
C TYR A 99 -19.53 3.45 13.64
N THR A 100 -20.47 2.83 14.35
CA THR A 100 -20.79 3.14 15.74
C THR A 100 -20.69 1.87 16.57
N THR A 101 -20.10 1.99 17.74
CA THR A 101 -20.02 0.90 18.72
C THR A 101 -20.85 1.25 19.94
N TRP A 102 -21.49 0.24 20.51
CA TRP A 102 -22.16 0.30 21.79
C TRP A 102 -21.60 -0.78 22.68
N SER A 103 -21.33 -0.44 23.92
CA SER A 103 -20.87 -1.40 24.93
C SER A 103 -21.57 -1.17 26.26
N ARG A 104 -21.86 -2.27 26.95
CA ARG A 104 -22.32 -2.25 28.33
C ARG A 104 -21.33 -3.05 29.15
N ASP A 105 -20.75 -2.41 30.16
CA ASP A 105 -19.80 -3.05 31.05
C ASP A 105 -20.48 -3.87 32.18
N ALA A 106 -19.68 -4.53 33.00
CA ALA A 106 -20.16 -5.32 34.11
C ALA A 106 -20.91 -4.51 35.18
N SER A 107 -20.72 -3.21 35.24
CA SER A 107 -21.42 -2.29 36.14
C SER A 107 -22.78 -1.81 35.59
N GLY A 108 -23.10 -2.18 34.34
CA GLY A 108 -24.32 -1.78 33.65
C GLY A 108 -24.26 -0.41 33.01
N GLN A 109 -23.07 0.19 32.89
CA GLN A 109 -22.90 1.47 32.22
C GLN A 109 -22.84 1.28 30.70
N ASP A 110 -23.63 2.08 30.00
CA ASP A 110 -23.67 2.10 28.53
C ASP A 110 -22.68 3.13 28.00
N LYS A 111 -21.98 2.77 26.94
CA LYS A 111 -21.11 3.68 26.20
C LYS A 111 -21.38 3.57 24.70
N TRP A 112 -21.73 4.70 24.10
CA TRP A 112 -21.82 4.85 22.66
C TRP A 112 -20.59 5.57 22.14
N ASP A 113 -20.00 5.05 21.06
CA ASP A 113 -18.82 5.63 20.45
C ASP A 113 -18.98 5.67 18.93
N ASN A 114 -18.82 6.86 18.37
CA ASN A 114 -18.81 7.05 16.93
C ASN A 114 -17.37 6.92 16.43
N VAL A 115 -17.05 5.79 15.80
CA VAL A 115 -15.71 5.53 15.28
C VAL A 115 -15.43 6.41 14.08
N TYR A 116 -16.34 6.46 13.10
CA TYR A 116 -16.27 7.41 11.99
C TYR A 116 -17.65 7.65 11.37
N THR A 117 -17.78 8.81 10.76
CA THR A 117 -18.87 9.15 9.84
C THR A 117 -18.26 9.85 8.64
N LEU A 118 -18.47 9.33 7.46
CA LEU A 118 -17.89 9.87 6.23
C LEU A 118 -18.85 9.78 5.06
N MET A 119 -18.62 10.64 4.09
CA MET A 119 -19.21 10.63 2.77
C MET A 119 -18.14 10.47 1.73
N GLN A 120 -18.32 9.57 0.79
CA GLN A 120 -17.37 9.28 -0.27
C GLN A 120 -18.02 9.39 -1.64
N ARG A 121 -17.23 9.84 -2.59
CA ARG A 121 -17.60 9.89 -4.00
C ARG A 121 -16.41 9.64 -4.89
N ALA A 122 -16.61 8.87 -5.97
CA ALA A 122 -15.63 8.76 -7.03
C ALA A 122 -15.60 10.03 -7.88
N ILE A 123 -14.39 10.54 -8.13
CA ILE A 123 -14.14 11.62 -9.10
C ILE A 123 -13.44 10.98 -10.30
N ILE A 124 -14.23 10.52 -11.24
CA ILE A 124 -13.78 9.68 -12.35
C ILE A 124 -12.69 10.34 -13.21
N PRO A 125 -12.82 11.63 -13.63
CA PRO A 125 -11.78 12.26 -14.44
C PRO A 125 -10.40 12.34 -13.78
N LEU A 126 -10.36 12.35 -12.45
CA LEU A 126 -9.13 12.39 -11.67
C LEU A 126 -8.68 10.99 -11.22
N GLN A 127 -9.45 9.96 -11.52
CA GLN A 127 -9.25 8.59 -11.01
C GLN A 127 -9.01 8.57 -9.50
N ALA A 128 -9.81 9.37 -8.79
CA ALA A 128 -9.65 9.64 -7.38
C ALA A 128 -10.94 9.45 -6.62
N GLN A 129 -10.83 9.29 -5.32
CA GLN A 129 -11.93 9.27 -4.39
C GLN A 129 -11.91 10.51 -3.51
N LEU A 130 -13.04 11.22 -3.45
CA LEU A 130 -13.26 12.32 -2.55
C LEU A 130 -13.92 11.79 -1.28
N THR A 131 -13.31 12.07 -0.13
CA THR A 131 -13.84 11.70 1.19
C THR A 131 -14.08 12.95 2.01
N LEU A 132 -15.29 13.07 2.56
CA LEU A 132 -15.69 14.16 3.46
C LEU A 132 -16.07 13.55 4.81
N GLY A 133 -15.50 14.07 5.89
CA GLY A 133 -15.79 13.62 7.25
C GLY A 133 -14.59 12.96 7.93
N ASP A 134 -14.84 11.88 8.68
CA ASP A 134 -13.83 11.20 9.47
C ASP A 134 -13.12 10.13 8.64
N SER A 135 -11.82 10.22 8.55
CA SER A 135 -10.97 9.25 7.83
C SER A 135 -9.54 9.30 8.34
N SER A 136 -8.65 8.62 7.67
CA SER A 136 -7.22 8.62 7.95
C SER A 136 -6.44 9.11 6.73
N ALA A 137 -5.45 9.96 6.96
CA ALA A 137 -4.54 10.41 5.93
C ALA A 137 -3.73 9.24 5.37
N SER A 138 -3.35 9.34 4.09
CA SER A 138 -2.56 8.31 3.42
C SER A 138 -1.25 8.02 4.14
N ALA A 139 -0.92 6.74 4.29
CA ALA A 139 0.33 6.25 4.89
C ALA A 139 1.45 6.00 3.88
N ASP A 140 1.29 6.40 2.64
CA ASP A 140 2.25 6.07 1.57
C ASP A 140 3.61 6.73 1.77
N VAL A 141 3.64 7.96 2.26
CA VAL A 141 4.86 8.75 2.48
C VAL A 141 5.06 9.06 3.97
N PHE A 142 4.03 9.57 4.62
CA PHE A 142 4.01 9.86 6.05
C PHE A 142 3.22 8.80 6.81
N ASP A 143 3.37 8.75 8.12
CA ASP A 143 2.53 7.92 8.96
C ASP A 143 1.07 8.37 8.88
N SER A 144 0.16 7.41 8.85
CA SER A 144 -1.28 7.68 8.79
C SER A 144 -1.74 8.44 10.03
N MET A 145 -2.65 9.36 9.82
CA MET A 145 -3.18 10.22 10.88
C MET A 145 -4.69 10.36 10.77
N PRO A 146 -5.45 10.12 11.86
CA PRO A 146 -6.89 10.31 11.84
C PRO A 146 -7.25 11.79 11.75
N PHE A 147 -8.26 12.10 10.94
CA PHE A 147 -8.70 13.47 10.73
C PHE A 147 -10.21 13.56 10.53
N ARG A 148 -10.74 14.75 10.67
CA ARG A 148 -12.06 15.14 10.21
C ARG A 148 -11.93 16.30 9.23
N GLY A 149 -12.31 16.08 7.99
CA GLY A 149 -12.17 17.09 6.94
C GLY A 149 -12.37 16.52 5.55
N VAL A 150 -11.48 16.86 4.63
CA VAL A 150 -11.57 16.53 3.21
C VAL A 150 -10.31 15.82 2.76
N GLN A 151 -10.48 14.76 2.01
CA GLN A 151 -9.36 14.06 1.34
C GLN A 151 -9.72 13.75 -0.10
N LEU A 152 -8.82 14.10 -1.01
CA LEU A 152 -8.84 13.66 -2.40
C LEU A 152 -7.61 12.80 -2.63
N ALA A 153 -7.81 11.53 -2.91
CA ALA A 153 -6.73 10.57 -3.10
C ALA A 153 -6.98 9.72 -4.34
N SER A 154 -5.93 9.42 -5.08
CA SER A 154 -6.02 8.49 -6.21
C SER A 154 -6.51 7.12 -5.74
N ASP A 155 -7.39 6.51 -6.51
CA ASP A 155 -8.01 5.22 -6.19
C ASP A 155 -7.58 4.17 -7.21
N ASP A 156 -6.77 3.22 -6.76
CA ASP A 156 -6.28 2.13 -7.59
C ASP A 156 -7.40 1.18 -8.03
N ASP A 157 -8.51 1.13 -7.31
CA ASP A 157 -9.66 0.29 -7.66
C ASP A 157 -10.39 0.77 -8.92
N MET A 158 -10.14 2.01 -9.35
CA MET A 158 -10.63 2.53 -10.64
C MET A 158 -9.80 2.07 -11.83
N LEU A 159 -8.70 1.38 -11.61
CA LEU A 159 -7.85 0.85 -12.66
C LEU A 159 -8.23 -0.58 -13.01
N PRO A 160 -8.02 -1.00 -14.27
CA PRO A 160 -8.06 -2.42 -14.60
C PRO A 160 -6.95 -3.18 -13.85
N ASP A 161 -7.19 -4.46 -13.57
CA ASP A 161 -6.24 -5.29 -12.81
C ASP A 161 -4.86 -5.38 -13.48
N SER A 162 -4.80 -5.25 -14.80
CA SER A 162 -3.55 -5.21 -15.55
C SER A 162 -2.67 -3.99 -15.26
N LEU A 163 -3.22 -2.94 -14.67
CA LEU A 163 -2.51 -1.72 -14.28
C LEU A 163 -2.30 -1.57 -12.77
N LYS A 164 -2.93 -2.42 -11.95
CA LYS A 164 -2.74 -2.41 -10.50
C LYS A 164 -1.36 -2.94 -10.14
N GLY A 165 -0.77 -2.37 -9.09
CA GLY A 165 0.56 -2.76 -8.62
C GLY A 165 1.68 -2.38 -9.57
N TYR A 166 2.88 -2.88 -9.30
CA TYR A 166 4.04 -2.62 -10.12
C TYR A 166 4.28 -3.76 -11.13
N ALA A 167 4.56 -3.41 -12.37
CA ALA A 167 5.17 -4.27 -13.35
C ALA A 167 6.01 -3.44 -14.31
N PRO A 168 7.15 -3.97 -14.80
CA PRO A 168 7.97 -3.26 -15.76
C PRO A 168 7.29 -3.16 -17.13
N VAL A 169 7.67 -2.15 -17.90
CA VAL A 169 7.25 -2.00 -19.29
C VAL A 169 8.18 -2.82 -20.18
N VAL A 170 7.61 -3.67 -21.03
CA VAL A 170 8.36 -4.46 -22.02
C VAL A 170 8.40 -3.69 -23.33
N ARG A 171 9.59 -3.31 -23.78
CA ARG A 171 9.81 -2.60 -25.02
C ARG A 171 10.76 -3.37 -25.93
N GLY A 172 10.50 -3.30 -27.22
CA GLY A 172 11.36 -3.92 -28.21
C GLY A 172 11.01 -3.50 -29.63
N ILE A 173 11.73 -4.06 -30.59
CA ILE A 173 11.55 -3.81 -32.02
C ILE A 173 11.42 -5.16 -32.72
N ALA A 174 10.27 -5.37 -33.38
CA ALA A 174 10.03 -6.50 -34.26
C ALA A 174 10.48 -6.16 -35.68
N ARG A 175 11.23 -7.03 -36.31
CA ARG A 175 11.66 -6.85 -37.71
C ARG A 175 10.59 -7.29 -38.72
N THR A 176 9.81 -8.28 -38.33
CA THR A 176 8.70 -8.84 -39.14
C THR A 176 7.46 -8.96 -38.24
N ASN A 177 6.37 -9.54 -38.76
CA ASN A 177 5.27 -9.96 -37.89
C ASN A 177 5.79 -10.99 -36.92
N ALA A 178 5.94 -10.61 -35.65
CA ALA A 178 6.61 -11.40 -34.66
C ALA A 178 5.67 -11.78 -33.51
N GLN A 179 6.03 -12.84 -32.81
CA GLN A 179 5.40 -13.26 -31.58
C GLN A 179 6.29 -12.83 -30.40
N VAL A 180 5.72 -12.09 -29.47
CA VAL A 180 6.39 -11.73 -28.21
C VAL A 180 5.93 -12.66 -27.13
N VAL A 181 6.87 -13.39 -26.52
CA VAL A 181 6.62 -14.32 -25.42
C VAL A 181 7.40 -13.85 -24.22
N VAL A 182 6.72 -13.68 -23.09
CA VAL A 182 7.34 -13.31 -21.83
C VAL A 182 7.21 -14.46 -20.84
N ARG A 183 8.34 -14.91 -20.31
CA ARG A 183 8.40 -15.97 -19.31
C ARG A 183 8.99 -15.44 -18.00
N GLN A 184 8.51 -16.00 -16.92
CA GLN A 184 9.08 -15.80 -15.59
C GLN A 184 9.31 -17.17 -14.96
N ASN A 185 10.55 -17.46 -14.56
CA ASN A 185 10.92 -18.77 -14.00
C ASN A 185 10.55 -19.96 -14.90
N GLY A 186 10.67 -19.79 -16.21
CA GLY A 186 10.31 -20.80 -17.19
C GLY A 186 8.83 -20.89 -17.53
N TYR A 187 7.94 -20.21 -16.81
CA TYR A 187 6.51 -20.18 -17.08
C TYR A 187 6.15 -19.00 -17.97
N GLN A 188 5.35 -19.28 -19.00
CA GLN A 188 4.82 -18.22 -19.89
C GLN A 188 3.75 -17.42 -19.16
N ILE A 189 3.99 -16.11 -19.03
CA ILE A 189 3.04 -15.18 -18.37
C ILE A 189 2.34 -14.26 -19.37
N TYR A 190 2.88 -14.12 -20.57
CA TYR A 190 2.33 -13.26 -21.61
C TYR A 190 2.73 -13.76 -22.99
N GLN A 191 1.82 -13.63 -23.97
CA GLN A 191 2.08 -13.88 -25.37
C GLN A 191 1.22 -12.96 -26.22
N SER A 192 1.81 -12.35 -27.25
CA SER A 192 1.09 -11.54 -28.20
C SER A 192 1.81 -11.53 -29.55
N TYR A 193 1.06 -11.23 -30.61
CA TYR A 193 1.62 -10.98 -31.95
C TYR A 193 1.70 -9.48 -32.18
N VAL A 194 2.81 -9.03 -32.73
CA VAL A 194 3.07 -7.63 -33.04
C VAL A 194 3.45 -7.46 -34.50
N ALA A 195 3.06 -6.31 -35.07
CA ALA A 195 3.47 -5.91 -36.41
C ALA A 195 4.95 -5.47 -36.43
N PRO A 196 5.59 -5.39 -37.62
CA PRO A 196 6.94 -4.85 -37.71
C PRO A 196 7.05 -3.44 -37.12
N GLY A 197 8.14 -3.20 -36.40
CA GLY A 197 8.41 -1.94 -35.78
C GLY A 197 8.48 -2.02 -34.25
N ALA A 198 8.44 -0.88 -33.58
CA ALA A 198 8.48 -0.79 -32.14
C ALA A 198 7.21 -1.34 -31.49
N PHE A 199 7.37 -2.05 -30.38
CA PHE A 199 6.26 -2.46 -29.52
C PHE A 199 6.52 -2.06 -28.08
N GLU A 200 5.44 -1.83 -27.34
CA GLU A 200 5.45 -1.49 -25.93
C GLU A 200 4.30 -2.21 -25.23
N ILE A 201 4.63 -2.96 -24.16
CA ILE A 201 3.65 -3.66 -23.32
C ILE A 201 3.71 -3.03 -21.93
N ALA A 202 2.76 -2.15 -21.64
CA ALA A 202 2.68 -1.40 -20.40
C ALA A 202 1.63 -1.93 -19.43
N ASP A 203 0.86 -2.93 -19.84
CA ASP A 203 -0.28 -3.48 -19.11
C ASP A 203 -0.07 -4.94 -18.68
N MET A 204 1.15 -5.32 -18.37
CA MET A 204 1.40 -6.65 -17.81
C MET A 204 0.78 -6.76 -16.43
N TYR A 205 0.09 -7.89 -16.18
CA TYR A 205 -0.44 -8.18 -14.85
C TYR A 205 0.71 -8.30 -13.85
N PRO A 206 0.57 -7.72 -12.64
CA PRO A 206 1.56 -7.92 -11.60
C PRO A 206 1.57 -9.41 -11.21
N THR A 207 2.76 -10.00 -11.17
CA THR A 207 2.91 -11.38 -10.73
C THR A 207 3.28 -11.44 -9.26
N GLY A 208 2.70 -12.36 -8.51
CA GLY A 208 3.10 -12.63 -7.13
C GLY A 208 4.43 -13.37 -7.01
N GLY A 209 4.97 -13.84 -8.14
CA GLY A 209 6.28 -14.48 -8.22
C GLY A 209 7.40 -13.45 -8.33
N ALA A 210 8.58 -13.83 -7.90
CA ALA A 210 9.78 -13.06 -8.15
C ALA A 210 10.61 -13.69 -9.26
N GLY A 211 11.46 -12.91 -9.81
CA GLY A 211 12.39 -13.29 -10.86
C GLY A 211 12.26 -12.41 -12.08
N ASP A 212 13.36 -12.28 -12.79
CA ASP A 212 13.43 -11.47 -13.98
C ASP A 212 12.54 -12.05 -15.10
N LEU A 213 12.10 -11.18 -15.97
CA LEU A 213 11.30 -11.55 -17.13
C LEU A 213 12.22 -11.89 -18.29
N ASP A 214 12.05 -13.08 -18.86
CA ASP A 214 12.72 -13.50 -20.10
C ASP A 214 11.81 -13.20 -21.28
N VAL A 215 12.19 -12.22 -22.08
CA VAL A 215 11.45 -11.81 -23.27
C VAL A 215 12.06 -12.42 -24.50
N THR A 216 11.23 -13.13 -25.27
CA THR A 216 11.60 -13.73 -26.54
C THR A 216 10.75 -13.13 -27.67
N ILE A 217 11.38 -12.62 -28.70
CA ILE A 217 10.76 -12.15 -29.91
C ILE A 217 11.02 -13.19 -30.99
N VAL A 218 9.97 -13.92 -31.40
CA VAL A 218 10.04 -14.92 -32.46
C VAL A 218 9.60 -14.29 -33.76
N GLU A 219 10.54 -14.06 -34.67
CA GLU A 219 10.29 -13.45 -35.98
C GLU A 219 9.59 -14.42 -36.92
N ALA A 220 9.04 -13.93 -38.03
CA ALA A 220 8.30 -14.73 -39.01
C ALA A 220 9.16 -15.83 -39.65
N ASP A 221 10.47 -15.66 -39.76
CA ASP A 221 11.43 -16.62 -40.27
C ASP A 221 11.89 -17.66 -39.20
N GLY A 222 11.36 -17.56 -37.99
CA GLY A 222 11.72 -18.42 -36.89
C GLY A 222 12.96 -17.96 -36.10
N SER A 223 13.64 -16.88 -36.54
CA SER A 223 14.73 -16.32 -35.77
C SER A 223 14.24 -15.72 -34.45
N GLU A 224 15.04 -15.78 -33.41
CA GLU A 224 14.68 -15.34 -32.08
C GLU A 224 15.60 -14.24 -31.58
N GLN A 225 15.03 -13.26 -30.88
CA GLN A 225 15.73 -12.27 -30.09
C GLN A 225 15.37 -12.49 -28.64
N HIS A 226 16.36 -12.49 -27.75
CA HIS A 226 16.16 -12.67 -26.33
C HIS A 226 16.72 -11.50 -25.55
N PHE A 227 16.00 -11.07 -24.52
CA PHE A 227 16.53 -10.15 -23.51
C PHE A 227 15.84 -10.39 -22.18
N THR A 228 16.51 -9.97 -21.11
CA THR A 228 16.02 -10.10 -19.74
C THR A 228 15.65 -8.74 -19.21
N LEU A 229 14.50 -8.68 -18.51
CA LEU A 229 13.99 -7.46 -17.90
C LEU A 229 13.91 -7.65 -16.39
N PRO A 230 14.52 -6.77 -15.59
CA PRO A 230 14.46 -6.87 -14.14
C PRO A 230 13.02 -6.77 -13.62
N TYR A 231 12.67 -7.61 -12.67
CA TYR A 231 11.37 -7.56 -11.99
C TYR A 231 11.51 -7.87 -10.50
N ALA A 232 11.31 -6.85 -9.68
CA ALA A 232 11.15 -6.95 -8.23
C ALA A 232 10.22 -5.82 -7.79
N SER A 233 9.50 -5.97 -6.68
CA SER A 233 8.49 -5.02 -6.27
C SER A 233 8.52 -4.73 -4.77
N LEU A 234 8.23 -3.47 -4.45
CA LEU A 234 7.84 -2.97 -3.13
C LEU A 234 6.51 -2.23 -3.25
N PRO A 235 5.72 -2.10 -2.17
CA PRO A 235 4.43 -1.40 -2.24
C PRO A 235 4.52 0.05 -2.71
N VAL A 236 5.65 0.73 -2.50
CA VAL A 236 5.85 2.11 -2.93
C VAL A 236 6.11 2.25 -4.43
N LEU A 237 6.56 1.19 -5.11
CA LEU A 237 6.87 1.25 -6.52
C LEU A 237 5.62 1.45 -7.36
N GLN A 238 5.72 2.34 -8.36
CA GLN A 238 4.66 2.64 -9.32
C GLN A 238 5.09 2.28 -10.74
N ARG A 239 4.12 1.90 -11.56
CA ARG A 239 4.36 1.71 -13.00
C ARG A 239 4.85 3.01 -13.62
N GLU A 240 5.63 2.88 -14.67
CA GLU A 240 6.13 4.03 -15.43
C GLU A 240 4.98 4.94 -15.88
N GLY A 241 5.12 6.24 -15.62
CA GLY A 241 4.15 7.25 -15.98
C GLY A 241 2.94 7.38 -15.07
N ARG A 242 2.81 6.52 -14.04
CA ARG A 242 1.70 6.59 -13.12
C ARG A 242 2.01 7.52 -11.94
N LEU A 243 1.06 8.40 -11.66
CA LEU A 243 1.07 9.27 -10.47
C LEU A 243 0.03 8.78 -9.47
N LYS A 244 0.48 8.45 -8.26
CA LYS A 244 -0.37 8.23 -7.10
C LYS A 244 -0.25 9.45 -6.18
N TYR A 245 -1.37 10.05 -5.81
CA TYR A 245 -1.37 11.28 -5.03
C TYR A 245 -2.44 11.25 -3.96
N ALA A 246 -2.25 12.07 -2.92
CA ALA A 246 -3.25 12.30 -1.90
C ALA A 246 -3.13 13.74 -1.37
N LEU A 247 -4.27 14.40 -1.27
CA LEU A 247 -4.41 15.72 -0.66
C LEU A 247 -5.38 15.61 0.51
N THR A 248 -4.95 15.99 1.70
CA THR A 248 -5.74 15.94 2.93
C THR A 248 -5.73 17.29 3.60
N ALA A 249 -6.89 17.75 4.01
CA ALA A 249 -7.05 18.99 4.78
C ALA A 249 -8.16 18.80 5.80
N GLY A 250 -7.91 19.15 7.05
CA GLY A 250 -8.91 19.03 8.10
C GLY A 250 -8.34 19.24 9.48
N GLN A 251 -9.07 18.77 10.46
CA GLN A 251 -8.67 18.82 11.87
C GLN A 251 -8.16 17.47 12.33
N TYR A 252 -7.11 17.46 13.13
CA TYR A 252 -6.64 16.26 13.80
C TYR A 252 -7.72 15.71 14.74
N ARG A 253 -7.99 14.42 14.65
CA ARG A 253 -8.98 13.72 15.44
C ARG A 253 -8.32 12.69 16.33
N SER A 254 -7.92 13.09 17.53
CA SER A 254 -7.36 12.17 18.51
C SER A 254 -8.45 11.29 19.15
N TYR A 255 -8.09 10.09 19.51
CA TYR A 255 -8.91 9.25 20.38
C TYR A 255 -8.99 9.76 21.81
N ASN A 256 -8.01 10.55 22.24
CA ASN A 256 -8.02 11.23 23.54
C ASN A 256 -8.75 12.57 23.40
N ARG A 257 -9.88 12.71 24.10
CA ARG A 257 -10.72 13.92 24.05
C ARG A 257 -10.05 15.16 24.61
N SER A 258 -8.99 15.02 25.41
CA SER A 258 -8.24 16.15 25.96
C SER A 258 -7.29 16.79 24.94
N VAL A 259 -7.00 16.12 23.83
CA VAL A 259 -6.12 16.64 22.78
C VAL A 259 -6.86 17.67 21.93
N GLU A 260 -6.20 18.79 21.64
CA GLU A 260 -6.75 19.86 20.84
C GLU A 260 -7.02 19.41 19.40
N LYS A 261 -8.10 19.95 18.82
CA LYS A 261 -8.45 19.74 17.40
C LYS A 261 -7.68 20.72 16.54
N THR A 262 -6.48 20.36 16.14
CA THR A 262 -5.59 21.22 15.38
C THR A 262 -5.82 21.05 13.87
N PRO A 263 -6.05 22.14 13.11
CA PRO A 263 -6.09 22.07 11.66
C PRO A 263 -4.73 21.69 11.07
N PHE A 264 -4.75 20.87 10.03
CA PHE A 264 -3.56 20.49 9.30
C PHE A 264 -3.85 20.22 7.83
N GLY A 265 -2.80 20.19 7.03
CA GLY A 265 -2.84 19.81 5.63
C GLY A 265 -1.69 18.85 5.29
N GLN A 266 -1.92 18.00 4.32
CA GLN A 266 -0.93 17.05 3.82
C GLN A 266 -1.09 16.90 2.32
N LEU A 267 0.03 16.89 1.60
CA LEU A 267 0.09 16.59 0.18
C LEU A 267 1.17 15.55 -0.04
N THR A 268 0.85 14.47 -0.72
CA THR A 268 1.81 13.42 -1.08
C THR A 268 1.69 13.07 -2.55
N GLY A 269 2.79 12.63 -3.14
CA GLY A 269 2.85 12.17 -4.51
C GLY A 269 3.88 11.08 -4.69
N ILE A 270 3.55 10.10 -5.52
CA ILE A 270 4.42 8.99 -5.89
C ILE A 270 4.34 8.85 -7.40
N TYR A 271 5.47 8.95 -8.08
CA TYR A 271 5.53 8.93 -9.53
C TYR A 271 6.50 7.88 -10.05
N GLY A 272 6.04 7.07 -11.00
CA GLY A 272 6.84 6.06 -11.68
C GLY A 272 7.65 6.67 -12.82
N LEU A 273 8.97 6.56 -12.74
CA LEU A 273 9.94 6.97 -13.76
C LEU A 273 10.38 5.76 -14.60
N PRO A 274 10.99 6.00 -15.79
CA PRO A 274 11.62 4.93 -16.55
C PRO A 274 12.73 4.20 -15.76
N HIS A 275 13.08 3.00 -16.20
CA HIS A 275 14.13 2.15 -15.61
C HIS A 275 13.82 1.60 -14.23
N GLY A 276 12.54 1.44 -13.88
CA GLY A 276 12.13 0.87 -12.61
C GLY A 276 12.34 1.79 -11.41
N ILE A 277 12.51 3.08 -11.65
CA ILE A 277 12.70 4.10 -10.61
C ILE A 277 11.34 4.69 -10.23
N THR A 278 11.10 4.86 -8.95
CA THR A 278 9.95 5.57 -8.41
C THR A 278 10.42 6.71 -7.53
N LEU A 279 9.94 7.91 -7.81
CA LEU A 279 10.21 9.09 -6.99
C LEU A 279 8.98 9.40 -6.16
N TYR A 280 9.14 9.66 -4.87
CA TYR A 280 8.03 10.00 -4.00
C TYR A 280 8.42 11.06 -2.99
N GLY A 281 7.40 11.73 -2.48
CA GLY A 281 7.60 12.76 -1.49
C GLY A 281 6.30 13.42 -1.08
N GLY A 282 6.40 14.37 -0.19
CA GLY A 282 5.25 15.10 0.30
C GLY A 282 5.61 16.18 1.31
N VAL A 283 4.59 16.93 1.69
CA VAL A 283 4.66 17.96 2.71
C VAL A 283 3.49 17.83 3.67
N GLN A 284 3.73 18.14 4.93
CA GLN A 284 2.71 18.26 5.96
C GLN A 284 2.84 19.61 6.63
N GLY A 285 1.72 20.19 7.03
CA GLY A 285 1.73 21.46 7.73
C GLY A 285 0.61 21.58 8.74
N ALA A 286 0.97 22.05 9.93
CA ALA A 286 0.07 22.50 10.97
C ALA A 286 0.70 23.73 11.65
N ASP A 287 -0.04 24.39 12.54
CA ASP A 287 0.45 25.59 13.21
C ASP A 287 1.75 25.33 14.01
N LYS A 288 1.85 24.16 14.63
CA LYS A 288 2.97 23.77 15.49
C LYS A 288 3.92 22.75 14.89
N TYR A 289 3.71 22.38 13.64
CA TYR A 289 4.49 21.34 12.97
C TYR A 289 4.51 21.56 11.46
N GLN A 290 5.70 21.42 10.87
CA GLN A 290 5.86 21.31 9.41
C GLN A 290 6.83 20.18 9.12
N SER A 291 6.64 19.48 8.02
CA SER A 291 7.59 18.51 7.53
C SER A 291 7.56 18.39 6.00
N ALA A 292 8.68 17.94 5.45
CA ALA A 292 8.82 17.63 4.05
C ALA A 292 9.58 16.30 3.93
N ALA A 293 9.15 15.46 3.00
CA ALA A 293 9.77 14.17 2.74
C ALA A 293 10.12 14.02 1.27
N LEU A 294 11.20 13.31 1.01
CA LEU A 294 11.64 12.93 -0.32
C LEU A 294 12.21 11.52 -0.28
N GLY A 295 11.87 10.71 -1.27
CA GLY A 295 12.34 9.34 -1.34
C GLY A 295 12.44 8.84 -2.77
N VAL A 296 13.18 7.75 -2.93
CA VAL A 296 13.36 7.06 -4.19
C VAL A 296 13.27 5.56 -3.97
N GLY A 297 12.62 4.88 -4.89
CA GLY A 297 12.55 3.43 -4.94
C GLY A 297 13.09 2.93 -6.27
N LYS A 298 13.63 1.71 -6.28
CA LYS A 298 14.14 1.09 -7.49
C LYS A 298 13.90 -0.41 -7.51
N ASN A 299 13.48 -0.89 -8.66
CA ASN A 299 13.48 -2.29 -9.02
C ASN A 299 14.89 -2.67 -9.51
N MET A 300 15.61 -3.50 -8.75
CA MET A 300 16.97 -3.97 -9.10
C MET A 300 16.96 -5.42 -9.63
N GLY A 301 15.79 -5.95 -9.98
CA GLY A 301 15.65 -7.31 -10.50
C GLY A 301 16.06 -8.39 -9.53
N ASP A 302 17.02 -9.21 -9.89
CA ASP A 302 17.50 -10.32 -9.05
C ASP A 302 18.06 -9.88 -7.69
N LEU A 303 18.50 -8.65 -7.60
CA LEU A 303 18.98 -8.08 -6.34
C LEU A 303 17.83 -7.60 -5.43
N GLY A 304 16.59 -7.66 -5.91
CA GLY A 304 15.42 -7.24 -5.18
C GLY A 304 14.98 -5.81 -5.47
N ALA A 305 14.07 -5.29 -4.67
CA ALA A 305 13.60 -3.91 -4.72
C ALA A 305 13.99 -3.16 -3.46
N VAL A 306 14.39 -1.91 -3.61
CA VAL A 306 14.84 -1.07 -2.51
C VAL A 306 14.15 0.29 -2.57
N SER A 307 13.88 0.87 -1.42
CA SER A 307 13.48 2.27 -1.30
C SER A 307 14.18 2.93 -0.13
N ALA A 308 14.47 4.20 -0.26
CA ALA A 308 15.05 5.03 0.79
C ALA A 308 14.41 6.41 0.77
N ASP A 309 14.11 6.94 1.93
CA ASP A 309 13.55 8.27 2.08
C ASP A 309 14.04 8.99 3.32
N VAL A 310 13.92 10.31 3.29
CA VAL A 310 14.24 11.20 4.39
C VAL A 310 13.08 12.17 4.61
N THR A 311 12.74 12.39 5.86
CA THR A 311 11.75 13.39 6.28
C THR A 311 12.44 14.41 7.18
N GLN A 312 12.36 15.69 6.82
CA GLN A 312 12.78 16.81 7.67
C GLN A 312 11.57 17.34 8.41
N GLY A 313 11.64 17.39 9.72
CA GLY A 313 10.58 17.91 10.57
C GLY A 313 11.00 19.17 11.35
N TRP A 314 10.10 20.14 11.45
CA TRP A 314 10.23 21.32 12.30
C TRP A 314 9.05 21.31 13.27
N SER A 315 9.35 21.30 14.55
CA SER A 315 8.38 21.02 15.60
C SER A 315 8.41 22.04 16.72
N THR A 316 7.24 22.37 17.24
CA THR A 316 7.07 23.15 18.47
C THR A 316 6.13 22.39 19.41
N PRO A 317 6.64 21.35 20.13
CA PRO A 317 5.82 20.63 21.08
C PRO A 317 5.37 21.51 22.25
N GLU A 318 4.27 21.15 22.91
CA GLU A 318 3.82 21.85 24.09
C GLU A 318 4.85 21.68 25.24
N HIS A 319 5.17 22.77 25.91
CA HIS A 319 6.16 22.81 27.01
C HIS A 319 7.58 22.38 26.61
N ALA A 320 7.93 22.42 25.35
CA ALA A 320 9.25 22.12 24.85
C ALA A 320 9.76 23.21 23.90
N ALA A 321 11.06 23.29 23.74
CA ALA A 321 11.68 24.22 22.81
C ALA A 321 11.41 23.83 21.36
N LYS A 322 11.41 24.82 20.45
CA LYS A 322 11.42 24.55 19.01
C LYS A 322 12.60 23.66 18.65
N THR A 323 12.33 22.66 17.84
CA THR A 323 13.35 21.70 17.45
C THR A 323 13.15 21.28 15.98
N ASN A 324 14.20 20.79 15.37
CA ASN A 324 14.16 20.18 14.06
C ASN A 324 14.96 18.88 14.04
N GLY A 325 14.68 18.04 13.11
CA GLY A 325 15.39 16.78 12.96
C GLY A 325 14.98 16.05 11.70
N GLN A 326 15.63 14.91 11.47
CA GLN A 326 15.42 14.06 10.31
C GLN A 326 15.01 12.66 10.73
N SER A 327 14.17 12.04 9.90
CA SER A 327 13.87 10.61 9.95
C SER A 327 14.29 9.97 8.63
N TRP A 328 15.10 8.92 8.73
CA TRP A 328 15.62 8.16 7.58
C TRP A 328 14.95 6.80 7.58
N ARG A 329 14.46 6.37 6.43
CA ARG A 329 13.83 5.07 6.26
C ARG A 329 14.40 4.36 5.05
N ALA A 330 14.67 3.07 5.19
CA ALA A 330 15.03 2.18 4.10
C ALA A 330 14.16 0.92 4.14
N ARG A 331 13.75 0.44 2.98
CA ARG A 331 12.96 -0.78 2.83
C ARG A 331 13.56 -1.64 1.73
N TYR A 332 13.50 -2.94 1.92
CA TYR A 332 14.02 -3.91 0.98
C TYR A 332 13.06 -5.09 0.86
N SER A 333 12.90 -5.61 -0.35
CA SER A 333 12.11 -6.79 -0.64
C SER A 333 12.85 -7.67 -1.65
N LYS A 334 12.91 -8.97 -1.38
CA LYS A 334 13.46 -9.95 -2.30
C LYS A 334 12.79 -11.30 -2.10
N ASN A 335 12.57 -12.02 -3.20
CA ASN A 335 12.13 -13.40 -3.19
C ASN A 335 13.24 -14.33 -3.66
N PHE A 336 13.47 -15.42 -2.93
CA PHE A 336 14.38 -16.50 -3.30
C PHE A 336 13.56 -17.68 -3.82
N ILE A 337 13.50 -17.83 -5.13
CA ILE A 337 12.61 -18.81 -5.78
C ILE A 337 13.08 -20.25 -5.52
N ASN A 338 14.38 -20.47 -5.62
CA ASN A 338 14.96 -21.81 -5.49
C ASN A 338 14.73 -22.42 -4.11
N THR A 339 14.61 -21.61 -3.09
CA THR A 339 14.38 -22.05 -1.70
C THR A 339 12.95 -21.84 -1.23
N GLY A 340 12.08 -21.20 -2.04
CA GLY A 340 10.72 -20.85 -1.64
C GLY A 340 10.65 -19.78 -0.55
N THR A 341 11.71 -18.98 -0.38
CA THR A 341 11.80 -17.95 0.65
C THR A 341 11.37 -16.61 0.10
N ASN A 342 10.45 -15.93 0.78
CA ASN A 342 9.98 -14.60 0.46
C ASN A 342 10.24 -13.65 1.63
N PHE A 343 11.12 -12.67 1.43
CA PHE A 343 11.25 -11.52 2.32
C PHE A 343 10.28 -10.45 1.85
N SER A 344 9.10 -10.41 2.43
CA SER A 344 8.06 -9.46 2.03
C SER A 344 8.50 -8.03 2.29
N ILE A 345 9.07 -7.75 3.46
CA ILE A 345 9.61 -6.43 3.82
C ILE A 345 10.73 -6.63 4.85
N ALA A 346 11.89 -6.06 4.58
CA ALA A 346 12.90 -5.74 5.58
C ALA A 346 13.00 -4.21 5.64
N GLY A 347 12.72 -3.63 6.79
CA GLY A 347 12.66 -2.19 6.96
C GLY A 347 13.52 -1.70 8.11
N TYR A 348 14.12 -0.53 7.94
CA TYR A 348 14.86 0.16 8.97
C TYR A 348 14.51 1.64 8.96
N ARG A 349 14.23 2.20 10.15
CA ARG A 349 13.99 3.63 10.34
C ARG A 349 14.88 4.13 11.46
N TYR A 350 15.55 5.26 11.22
CA TYR A 350 16.31 6.00 12.22
C TYR A 350 15.81 7.44 12.28
N SER A 351 15.56 7.95 13.48
CA SER A 351 15.14 9.33 13.70
C SER A 351 16.12 10.02 14.65
N THR A 352 16.55 11.23 14.31
CA THR A 352 17.42 12.03 15.16
C THR A 352 16.68 12.44 16.43
N ARG A 353 17.41 12.87 17.45
CA ARG A 353 16.82 13.27 18.74
C ARG A 353 15.82 14.42 18.62
N GLY A 354 16.07 15.35 17.70
CA GLY A 354 15.20 16.51 17.45
C GLY A 354 14.00 16.24 16.55
N TYR A 355 13.85 15.03 16.02
CA TYR A 355 12.75 14.68 15.15
C TYR A 355 11.52 14.26 15.96
N TYR A 356 10.37 14.81 15.59
CA TYR A 356 9.04 14.43 16.07
C TYR A 356 8.14 14.15 14.89
N GLY A 357 7.28 13.14 15.00
CA GLY A 357 6.19 12.95 14.05
C GLY A 357 5.07 13.97 14.29
N MET A 358 4.26 14.22 13.27
CA MET A 358 3.15 15.18 13.39
C MET A 358 2.19 14.79 14.50
N GLN A 359 1.83 13.52 14.58
CA GLN A 359 0.92 13.03 15.63
C GLN A 359 1.48 13.24 17.03
N ASP A 360 2.79 13.01 17.22
CA ASP A 360 3.44 13.21 18.53
C ASP A 360 3.33 14.67 18.99
N VAL A 361 3.56 15.60 18.08
CA VAL A 361 3.47 17.05 18.38
C VAL A 361 2.03 17.47 18.64
N LEU A 362 1.08 17.05 17.83
CA LEU A 362 -0.32 17.42 18.00
C LEU A 362 -0.92 16.78 19.26
N ASP A 363 -0.56 15.57 19.60
CA ASP A 363 -0.99 14.91 20.84
C ASP A 363 -0.41 15.57 22.08
N SER A 364 0.76 16.20 22.00
CA SER A 364 1.37 16.92 23.13
C SER A 364 0.52 18.07 23.64
N TYR A 365 -0.34 18.63 22.79
CA TYR A 365 -1.32 19.67 23.16
C TYR A 365 -2.57 19.07 23.77
N GLY A 366 -2.49 18.59 24.98
CA GLY A 366 -3.55 17.97 25.75
C GLY A 366 -3.21 16.62 26.37
N ASP A 367 -2.09 16.01 25.96
CA ASP A 367 -1.56 14.79 26.55
C ASP A 367 -0.08 14.95 26.87
N SER A 368 0.24 15.14 28.14
CA SER A 368 1.62 15.34 28.60
C SER A 368 2.50 14.10 28.42
N SER A 369 1.93 12.92 28.23
CA SER A 369 2.67 11.66 28.03
C SER A 369 3.03 11.41 26.58
N ALA A 370 2.50 12.15 25.61
CA ALA A 370 2.66 11.90 24.18
C ALA A 370 4.12 11.94 23.70
N LEU A 371 5.00 12.67 24.41
CA LEU A 371 6.40 12.81 24.04
C LEU A 371 7.35 11.86 24.80
N HIS A 372 6.84 11.00 25.67
CA HIS A 372 7.67 10.17 26.52
C HIS A 372 8.37 9.05 25.75
N ASP A 373 7.72 8.47 24.76
CA ASP A 373 8.22 7.30 24.03
C ASP A 373 8.57 7.65 22.58
N ARG A 374 9.62 8.47 22.40
CA ARG A 374 10.08 8.83 21.05
C ARG A 374 11.02 7.77 20.50
N ARG A 375 10.69 7.26 19.32
CA ARG A 375 11.50 6.24 18.64
C ARG A 375 12.83 6.82 18.20
N ARG A 376 13.90 6.13 18.53
CA ARG A 376 15.23 6.36 17.97
C ARG A 376 15.42 5.58 16.69
N ASN A 377 15.17 4.28 16.74
CA ASN A 377 15.22 3.43 15.57
C ASN A 377 14.16 2.32 15.65
N ARG A 378 13.83 1.79 14.50
CA ARG A 378 12.99 0.62 14.35
C ARG A 378 13.52 -0.24 13.22
N ALA A 379 13.77 -1.50 13.50
CA ALA A 379 14.05 -2.52 12.48
C ALA A 379 12.92 -3.53 12.46
N GLU A 380 12.48 -3.93 11.28
CA GLU A 380 11.44 -4.93 11.10
C GLU A 380 11.77 -5.88 9.95
N LEU A 381 11.33 -7.12 10.08
CA LEU A 381 11.51 -8.16 9.09
C LEU A 381 10.24 -9.02 9.05
N THR A 382 9.74 -9.25 7.84
CA THR A 382 8.68 -10.22 7.57
C THR A 382 9.18 -11.19 6.51
N MET A 383 9.17 -12.47 6.82
CA MET A 383 9.64 -13.54 5.95
C MET A 383 8.61 -14.66 5.91
N SER A 384 8.39 -15.23 4.74
CA SER A 384 7.64 -16.46 4.59
C SER A 384 8.48 -17.52 3.86
N GLN A 385 8.35 -18.77 4.31
CA GLN A 385 9.08 -19.91 3.76
C GLN A 385 8.08 -21.01 3.42
N THR A 386 8.06 -21.41 2.15
CA THR A 386 7.32 -22.58 1.71
C THR A 386 8.17 -23.81 1.95
N LEU A 387 7.65 -24.79 2.69
CA LEU A 387 8.41 -25.99 3.08
C LEU A 387 8.39 -27.11 2.02
N GLY A 388 7.67 -26.88 0.92
CA GLY A 388 7.50 -27.85 -0.17
C GLY A 388 6.07 -28.37 -0.28
N ASP A 389 5.86 -29.27 -1.24
CA ASP A 389 4.54 -29.83 -1.49
C ASP A 389 4.02 -30.57 -0.24
N ASN A 390 2.85 -30.19 0.22
CA ASN A 390 2.14 -30.77 1.37
C ASN A 390 2.80 -30.60 2.76
N LEU A 391 3.90 -29.86 2.87
CA LEU A 391 4.56 -29.62 4.16
C LEU A 391 4.16 -28.27 4.81
N GLY A 392 3.37 -27.47 4.10
CA GLY A 392 2.90 -26.17 4.61
C GLY A 392 3.89 -25.02 4.46
N ALA A 393 3.66 -23.95 5.21
CA ALA A 393 4.46 -22.74 5.16
C ALA A 393 4.79 -22.23 6.56
N LEU A 394 5.97 -21.65 6.70
CA LEU A 394 6.40 -20.93 7.89
C LEU A 394 6.39 -19.43 7.60
N THR A 395 5.92 -18.65 8.57
CA THR A 395 5.97 -17.19 8.53
C THR A 395 6.74 -16.69 9.75
N LEU A 396 7.70 -15.81 9.53
CA LEU A 396 8.47 -15.15 10.57
C LEU A 396 8.23 -13.65 10.50
N SER A 397 7.87 -13.03 11.64
CA SER A 397 7.82 -11.58 11.80
C SER A 397 8.67 -11.20 12.98
N ALA A 398 9.51 -10.20 12.82
CA ALA A 398 10.35 -9.68 13.89
C ALA A 398 10.38 -8.16 13.82
N ALA A 399 10.36 -7.50 14.96
CA ALA A 399 10.51 -6.06 15.08
C ALA A 399 11.28 -5.70 16.34
N ARG A 400 12.11 -4.68 16.22
CA ARG A 400 12.82 -4.10 17.36
C ARG A 400 12.73 -2.59 17.29
N GLU A 401 12.38 -1.96 18.41
CA GLU A 401 12.34 -0.51 18.56
C GLU A 401 13.26 -0.10 19.72
N ASP A 402 14.09 0.91 19.50
CA ASP A 402 14.84 1.60 20.54
C ASP A 402 14.31 3.04 20.64
N TYR A 403 14.31 3.56 21.85
CA TYR A 403 13.76 4.89 22.16
C TYR A 403 14.88 5.82 22.65
N TRP A 404 14.66 7.13 22.53
CA TRP A 404 15.59 8.14 23.03
C TRP A 404 15.60 8.25 24.55
N ASN A 405 14.60 7.68 25.24
CA ASN A 405 14.49 7.72 26.67
C ASN A 405 15.26 6.56 27.30
N ASP A 406 16.25 6.87 28.11
CA ASP A 406 16.90 6.03 29.12
C ASP A 406 17.06 4.53 28.82
N GLY A 407 17.46 4.17 27.61
CA GLY A 407 17.75 2.78 27.25
C GLY A 407 16.52 1.87 27.17
N LYS A 408 15.31 2.45 27.06
CA LYS A 408 14.09 1.68 26.79
C LYS A 408 14.17 1.06 25.39
N SER A 409 13.85 -0.22 25.30
CA SER A 409 13.76 -0.94 24.03
C SER A 409 12.60 -1.94 24.07
N MET A 410 12.05 -2.23 22.89
CA MET A 410 11.02 -3.22 22.70
C MET A 410 11.44 -4.15 21.58
N ALA A 411 11.29 -5.45 21.79
CA ALA A 411 11.50 -6.46 20.78
C ALA A 411 10.30 -7.39 20.74
N SER A 412 9.87 -7.75 19.55
CA SER A 412 8.83 -8.75 19.35
C SER A 412 9.14 -9.63 18.15
N TRP A 413 8.77 -10.88 18.20
CA TRP A 413 8.88 -11.81 17.11
C TRP A 413 7.79 -12.86 17.20
N SER A 414 7.35 -13.31 16.04
CA SER A 414 6.36 -14.37 15.93
C SER A 414 6.74 -15.35 14.84
N VAL A 415 6.48 -16.62 15.10
CA VAL A 415 6.65 -17.70 14.14
C VAL A 415 5.30 -18.37 13.97
N GLY A 416 4.84 -18.45 12.73
CA GLY A 416 3.60 -19.12 12.37
C GLY A 416 3.88 -20.30 11.46
N TYR A 417 3.18 -21.39 11.70
CA TYR A 417 3.13 -22.53 10.79
C TYR A 417 1.69 -22.71 10.32
N SER A 418 1.47 -22.88 9.03
CA SER A 418 0.16 -23.14 8.45
C SER A 418 0.25 -24.28 7.44
N ASN A 419 -0.76 -25.13 7.45
CA ASN A 419 -0.95 -26.18 6.47
C ASN A 419 -2.44 -26.54 6.42
N TYR A 420 -2.82 -27.40 5.50
CA TYR A 420 -4.15 -27.97 5.46
C TYR A 420 -4.10 -29.47 5.16
N TRP A 421 -5.03 -30.16 5.75
CA TRP A 421 -5.19 -31.60 5.57
C TRP A 421 -6.63 -31.87 5.12
N HIS A 422 -6.76 -32.42 3.91
CA HIS A 422 -8.06 -32.53 3.22
C HIS A 422 -8.73 -31.13 3.12
N ASN A 423 -9.88 -30.92 3.73
CA ASN A 423 -10.60 -29.66 3.73
C ASN A 423 -10.44 -28.87 5.04
N ILE A 424 -9.52 -29.27 5.89
CA ILE A 424 -9.27 -28.61 7.17
C ILE A 424 -7.98 -27.81 7.08
N SER A 425 -8.07 -26.50 7.25
CA SER A 425 -6.89 -25.64 7.42
C SER A 425 -6.56 -25.52 8.90
N TYR A 426 -5.29 -25.62 9.22
CA TYR A 426 -4.81 -25.45 10.59
C TYR A 426 -3.55 -24.60 10.61
N GLY A 427 -3.36 -23.92 11.72
CA GLY A 427 -2.20 -23.06 11.94
C GLY A 427 -1.80 -23.07 13.41
N LEU A 428 -0.51 -22.88 13.64
CA LEU A 428 0.07 -22.71 14.95
C LEU A 428 0.91 -21.43 14.89
N THR A 429 0.66 -20.52 15.83
CA THR A 429 1.43 -19.26 15.92
C THR A 429 2.02 -19.15 17.32
N TRP A 430 3.31 -18.89 17.38
CA TRP A 430 4.01 -18.57 18.62
C TRP A 430 4.51 -17.13 18.55
N THR A 431 4.21 -16.34 19.59
CA THR A 431 4.57 -14.94 19.65
C THR A 431 5.33 -14.66 20.96
N TYR A 432 6.44 -13.95 20.84
CA TYR A 432 7.24 -13.49 21.96
C TYR A 432 7.36 -11.96 21.88
N SER A 433 7.15 -11.29 22.99
CA SER A 433 7.38 -9.85 23.09
C SER A 433 8.11 -9.52 24.39
N LYS A 434 9.09 -8.63 24.29
CA LYS A 434 9.92 -8.20 25.41
C LYS A 434 10.02 -6.69 25.44
N ASN A 435 9.68 -6.11 26.61
CA ASN A 435 9.89 -4.70 26.91
C ASN A 435 11.03 -4.58 27.92
N VAL A 436 12.15 -3.98 27.51
CA VAL A 436 13.28 -3.71 28.38
C VAL A 436 13.22 -2.26 28.83
N ARG A 437 13.10 -2.04 30.16
CA ARG A 437 13.19 -0.72 30.79
C ARG A 437 14.61 -0.48 31.27
N SER A 438 15.00 0.80 31.38
CA SER A 438 16.32 1.14 31.91
C SER A 438 16.47 0.81 33.40
N ALA A 439 17.69 0.61 33.83
CA ALA A 439 18.00 0.26 35.21
C ALA A 439 17.57 1.32 36.27
N SER A 440 17.29 2.56 35.84
CA SER A 440 16.77 3.61 36.72
C SER A 440 15.30 3.46 37.09
N GLU A 441 14.52 2.80 36.20
CA GLU A 441 13.10 2.53 36.47
C GLU A 441 12.88 1.22 37.25
N THR A 442 13.90 0.36 37.33
CA THR A 442 13.81 -0.95 37.95
C THR A 442 13.75 -0.91 39.48
N ARG A 443 13.90 0.25 40.14
CA ARG A 443 13.79 0.34 41.60
C ARG A 443 12.36 0.30 42.12
N ASP A 444 11.34 0.58 41.29
CA ASP A 444 9.94 0.65 41.72
C ASP A 444 8.99 -0.34 41.07
N SER A 445 9.38 -1.11 40.03
CA SER A 445 8.51 -2.13 39.48
C SER A 445 9.30 -3.38 39.09
N GLN A 446 9.36 -4.31 39.98
CA GLN A 446 9.74 -5.68 39.66
C GLN A 446 8.71 -6.27 38.68
N LYS A 447 9.03 -6.34 37.41
CA LYS A 447 8.68 -7.45 36.51
C LYS A 447 9.07 -7.11 35.08
N ASN A 448 10.10 -7.76 34.57
CA ASN A 448 10.18 -8.05 33.15
C ASN A 448 8.92 -8.85 32.78
N ALA A 449 8.01 -8.25 32.07
CA ALA A 449 6.89 -9.00 31.53
C ALA A 449 7.35 -9.66 30.22
N ASP A 450 7.99 -10.78 30.34
CA ASP A 450 8.17 -11.67 29.19
C ASP A 450 6.83 -12.40 28.98
N HIS A 451 6.18 -12.16 27.87
CA HIS A 451 4.95 -12.85 27.51
C HIS A 451 5.21 -13.84 26.37
N ASP A 452 5.16 -15.10 26.72
CA ASP A 452 5.04 -16.19 25.74
C ASP A 452 3.56 -16.51 25.57
N GLN A 453 3.04 -16.32 24.37
CA GLN A 453 1.67 -16.74 24.03
C GLN A 453 1.70 -17.78 22.92
N LEU A 454 1.18 -18.96 23.22
CA LEU A 454 0.88 -19.99 22.27
C LEU A 454 -0.61 -19.88 21.89
N LEU A 455 -0.91 -19.59 20.65
CA LEU A 455 -2.26 -19.52 20.09
C LEU A 455 -2.52 -20.66 19.12
#